data_75dd868698fc361d0440363241d81b8d
#
_entry.id   75dd868698fc361d0440363241d81b8d
#
_cell.length_a   1.000
_cell.length_b   1.000
_cell.length_c   1.000
_cell.angle_alpha   90.00
_cell.angle_beta   90.00
_cell.angle_gamma   90.00
#
_symmetry.space_group_name_H-M   'P 1'
#
loop_
_entity.id
_entity.type
_entity.pdbx_description
1 polymer ?
#
loop_
_entity_poly.entity_id
_entity_poly.type
_entity_poly.pdbx_seq_one_letter_code
_entity_poly.pdbx_strand_id
1 'polypeptide(L)'
;IREITPLSEKDCFYIVDRRKTEFTYPIHCHSEYELNFIEHAPGVRRVVGDSAEVIGEYELVLITGKELEHVWEQNACKSPLIHEITIQFSPNLFGKNLLEKNQFNSIRKMLEKAQCGISFPMSSILKVYHLLEKLVSEEQSFYAVINFLTILYELSVEENYKVLASSSFAKITDIHSESRRIQKVQNYINERYQQDIRLNQLAELVGMAPSA
;
A
#
# COMPACT_ATOMS: atom_id res chain seq x y z
N ILE A 1 0.70 -11.72 -4.33
CA ILE A 1 0.33 -12.38 -3.06
C ILE A 1 -0.47 -11.44 -2.18
N ARG A 2 -1.24 -11.97 -1.23
CA ARG A 2 -1.87 -11.15 -0.19
C ARG A 2 -0.95 -11.08 1.03
N GLU A 3 -0.51 -9.89 1.36
CA GLU A 3 0.29 -9.65 2.54
C GLU A 3 -0.59 -9.57 3.80
N ILE A 4 -0.08 -10.08 4.91
CA ILE A 4 -0.68 -9.92 6.23
C ILE A 4 0.23 -9.00 7.01
N THR A 5 -0.21 -7.76 7.20
CA THR A 5 0.52 -6.77 7.99
C THR A 5 0.48 -7.13 9.47
N PRO A 6 1.59 -7.10 10.20
CA PRO A 6 1.61 -7.36 11.64
C PRO A 6 1.15 -6.14 12.47
N LEU A 7 0.21 -5.35 11.94
CA LEU A 7 -0.39 -4.21 12.62
C LEU A 7 -1.36 -4.69 13.70
N SER A 8 -1.07 -4.37 14.94
CA SER A 8 -1.95 -4.64 16.08
C SER A 8 -3.14 -3.67 16.11
N GLU A 9 -4.31 -4.13 16.54
CA GLU A 9 -5.49 -3.26 16.78
C GLU A 9 -5.25 -2.17 17.83
N LYS A 10 -4.18 -2.30 18.62
CA LYS A 10 -3.80 -1.32 19.66
C LYS A 10 -2.85 -0.25 19.14
N ASP A 11 -2.30 -0.43 17.93
CA ASP A 11 -1.31 0.47 17.35
C ASP A 11 -1.95 1.36 16.29
N CYS A 12 -1.52 2.61 16.21
CA CYS A 12 -1.97 3.56 15.20
C CYS A 12 -1.41 3.22 13.81
N PHE A 13 -0.20 2.68 13.76
CA PHE A 13 0.51 2.30 12.55
C PHE A 13 1.57 1.25 12.86
N TYR A 14 2.04 0.60 11.81
CA TYR A 14 3.20 -0.27 11.80
C TYR A 14 4.25 0.33 10.89
N ILE A 15 5.48 0.45 11.36
CA ILE A 15 6.60 1.04 10.63
C ILE A 15 7.64 -0.03 10.38
N VAL A 16 8.17 -0.05 9.17
CA VAL A 16 9.35 -0.84 8.82
C VAL A 16 10.38 0.08 8.20
N ASP A 17 11.53 0.20 8.86
CA ASP A 17 12.71 0.89 8.38
C ASP A 17 13.73 -0.13 7.89
N ARG A 18 14.06 -0.10 6.60
CA ARG A 18 14.94 -1.07 5.95
C ARG A 18 16.06 -0.38 5.21
N ARG A 19 17.30 -0.83 5.50
CA ARG A 19 18.46 -0.56 4.65
C ARG A 19 18.81 -1.84 3.92
N LYS A 20 18.84 -1.79 2.58
CA LYS A 20 18.97 -2.96 1.73
C LYS A 20 19.75 -2.65 0.45
N THR A 21 20.16 -3.70 -0.25
CA THR A 21 20.89 -3.62 -1.52
C THR A 21 20.02 -4.01 -2.71
N GLU A 22 18.85 -4.60 -2.46
CA GLU A 22 17.97 -5.10 -3.50
C GLU A 22 16.49 -5.15 -3.06
N PHE A 23 15.60 -5.15 -4.04
CA PHE A 23 14.17 -5.40 -3.88
C PHE A 23 13.86 -6.84 -4.28
N THR A 24 13.45 -7.65 -3.33
CA THR A 24 13.13 -9.08 -3.52
C THR A 24 11.68 -9.43 -3.18
N TYR A 25 10.94 -8.48 -2.60
CA TYR A 25 9.55 -8.71 -2.23
C TYR A 25 8.69 -8.79 -3.49
N PRO A 26 7.84 -9.81 -3.63
CA PRO A 26 7.04 -10.01 -4.84
C PRO A 26 5.85 -9.03 -4.90
N ILE A 27 5.17 -9.00 -6.06
CA ILE A 27 3.93 -8.25 -6.21
C ILE A 27 2.89 -8.72 -5.19
N HIS A 28 2.28 -7.76 -4.50
CA HIS A 28 1.37 -8.03 -3.39
C HIS A 28 0.27 -6.97 -3.30
N CYS A 29 -0.73 -7.27 -2.48
CA CYS A 29 -1.77 -6.35 -2.02
C CYS A 29 -2.10 -6.64 -0.54
N HIS A 30 -2.64 -5.67 0.15
CA HIS A 30 -3.06 -5.76 1.55
C HIS A 30 -4.27 -4.86 1.83
N SER A 31 -4.87 -4.98 3.02
CA SER A 31 -6.05 -4.21 3.41
C SER A 31 -5.73 -2.86 4.04
N GLU A 32 -4.54 -2.73 4.58
CA GLU A 32 -4.04 -1.53 5.24
C GLU A 32 -3.72 -0.44 4.20
N TYR A 33 -3.79 0.81 4.62
CA TYR A 33 -3.23 1.92 3.88
C TYR A 33 -1.70 1.91 4.04
N GLU A 34 -0.97 2.22 2.98
CA GLU A 34 0.49 2.23 2.98
C GLU A 34 1.04 3.55 2.47
N LEU A 35 1.93 4.16 3.25
CA LEU A 35 2.82 5.23 2.83
C LEU A 35 4.23 4.65 2.73
N ASN A 36 4.76 4.57 1.52
CA ASN A 36 6.08 4.02 1.24
C ASN A 36 7.03 5.13 0.78
N PHE A 37 8.11 5.33 1.52
CA PHE A 37 9.20 6.21 1.18
C PHE A 37 10.43 5.41 0.81
N ILE A 38 11.09 5.80 -0.29
CA ILE A 38 12.32 5.18 -0.79
C ILE A 38 13.31 6.28 -1.14
N GLU A 39 14.57 6.08 -0.73
CA GLU A 39 15.69 6.91 -1.14
C GLU A 39 16.89 6.07 -1.59
N HIS A 40 17.77 6.69 -2.37
CA HIS A 40 18.96 6.04 -2.95
C HIS A 40 18.66 4.84 -3.84
N ALA A 41 17.56 4.89 -4.59
CA ALA A 41 17.09 3.79 -5.41
C ALA A 41 16.89 4.14 -6.91
N PRO A 42 17.78 4.95 -7.55
CA PRO A 42 17.59 5.30 -8.95
C PRO A 42 17.64 4.05 -9.83
N GLY A 43 16.63 3.91 -10.70
CA GLY A 43 16.55 2.77 -11.62
C GLY A 43 15.65 1.63 -11.12
N VAL A 44 15.14 1.67 -9.90
CA VAL A 44 14.08 0.76 -9.44
C VAL A 44 12.81 0.97 -10.28
N ARG A 45 12.11 -0.09 -10.60
CA ARG A 45 10.82 -0.04 -11.27
C ARG A 45 9.69 -0.19 -10.23
N ARG A 46 8.86 0.85 -10.10
CA ARG A 46 7.61 0.77 -9.34
C ARG A 46 6.51 0.28 -10.25
N VAL A 47 5.73 -0.69 -9.79
CA VAL A 47 4.47 -1.13 -10.39
C VAL A 47 3.35 -0.92 -9.37
N VAL A 48 2.29 -0.21 -9.75
CA VAL A 48 1.08 -0.01 -8.95
C VAL A 48 -0.12 -0.15 -9.88
N GLY A 49 -0.86 -1.24 -9.74
CA GLY A 49 -1.92 -1.60 -10.67
C GLY A 49 -1.41 -1.72 -12.10
N ASP A 50 -2.00 -0.95 -13.01
CA ASP A 50 -1.61 -0.86 -14.43
C ASP A 50 -0.53 0.19 -14.73
N SER A 51 0.02 0.86 -13.71
CA SER A 51 1.12 1.83 -13.84
C SER A 51 2.46 1.17 -13.57
N ALA A 52 3.42 1.30 -14.48
CA ALA A 52 4.79 0.83 -14.30
C ALA A 52 5.77 1.93 -14.72
N GLU A 53 6.64 2.37 -13.79
CA GLU A 53 7.58 3.46 -14.02
C GLU A 53 8.91 3.20 -13.30
N VAL A 54 9.98 3.73 -13.90
CA VAL A 54 11.31 3.75 -13.28
C VAL A 54 11.41 4.98 -12.38
N ILE A 55 11.74 4.77 -11.11
CA ILE A 55 11.88 5.86 -10.15
C ILE A 55 13.27 6.50 -10.17
N GLY A 56 13.36 7.71 -9.63
CA GLY A 56 14.61 8.45 -9.43
C GLY A 56 15.27 8.12 -8.09
N GLU A 57 16.00 9.10 -7.57
CA GLU A 57 16.73 9.01 -6.29
C GLU A 57 15.79 8.87 -5.09
N TYR A 58 14.63 9.52 -5.13
CA TYR A 58 13.62 9.53 -4.09
C TYR A 58 12.26 9.17 -4.65
N GLU A 59 11.47 8.49 -3.86
CA GLU A 59 10.05 8.28 -4.12
C GLU A 59 9.23 8.28 -2.82
N LEU A 60 8.03 8.83 -2.90
CA LEU A 60 7.04 8.75 -1.83
C LEU A 60 5.67 8.43 -2.45
N VAL A 61 5.10 7.30 -2.06
CA VAL A 61 3.83 6.79 -2.60
C VAL A 61 2.86 6.51 -1.47
N LEU A 62 1.60 6.91 -1.63
CA LEU A 62 0.50 6.53 -0.75
C LEU A 62 -0.47 5.62 -1.52
N ILE A 63 -0.78 4.47 -0.95
CA ILE A 63 -1.70 3.47 -1.47
C ILE A 63 -2.80 3.23 -0.44
N THR A 64 -4.07 3.37 -0.85
CA THR A 64 -5.24 3.08 0.01
C THR A 64 -6.22 2.11 -0.64
N GLY A 65 -5.94 1.66 -1.86
CA GLY A 65 -6.73 0.67 -2.58
C GLY A 65 -6.54 -0.74 -2.00
N LYS A 66 -7.59 -1.30 -1.40
CA LYS A 66 -7.56 -2.57 -0.66
C LYS A 66 -7.01 -3.77 -1.43
N GLU A 67 -7.24 -3.82 -2.74
CA GLU A 67 -6.82 -4.93 -3.62
C GLU A 67 -5.87 -4.40 -4.71
N LEU A 68 -5.30 -3.21 -4.52
CA LEU A 68 -4.40 -2.61 -5.49
C LEU A 68 -3.03 -3.28 -5.38
N GLU A 69 -2.74 -4.12 -6.36
CA GLU A 69 -1.45 -4.82 -6.45
C GLU A 69 -0.32 -3.83 -6.70
N HIS A 70 0.76 -3.99 -5.96
CA HIS A 70 1.94 -3.14 -6.10
C HIS A 70 3.23 -3.89 -5.78
N VAL A 71 4.34 -3.36 -6.30
CA VAL A 71 5.70 -3.88 -6.08
C VAL A 71 6.74 -2.85 -6.51
N TRP A 72 7.88 -2.86 -5.84
CA TRP A 72 9.12 -2.24 -6.30
C TRP A 72 10.09 -3.33 -6.72
N GLU A 73 10.56 -3.27 -7.94
CA GLU A 73 11.44 -4.27 -8.55
C GLU A 73 12.83 -3.69 -8.76
N GLN A 74 13.86 -4.49 -8.54
CA GLN A 74 15.26 -4.06 -8.68
C GLN A 74 15.59 -3.41 -10.02
N ASN A 75 15.08 -3.97 -11.12
CA ASN A 75 15.28 -3.47 -12.47
C ASN A 75 16.74 -3.05 -12.72
N ALA A 76 17.01 -1.78 -13.07
CA ALA A 76 18.36 -1.27 -13.37
C ALA A 76 19.09 -0.66 -12.16
N CYS A 77 18.50 -0.68 -10.97
CA CYS A 77 19.08 -0.12 -9.76
C CYS A 77 20.33 -0.92 -9.34
N LYS A 78 21.43 -0.20 -9.06
CA LYS A 78 22.70 -0.77 -8.59
C LYS A 78 23.15 -0.13 -7.27
N SER A 79 22.26 0.57 -6.59
CA SER A 79 22.60 1.23 -5.34
C SER A 79 22.94 0.20 -4.25
N PRO A 80 24.05 0.36 -3.53
CA PRO A 80 24.40 -0.49 -2.40
C PRO A 80 23.73 -0.04 -1.08
N LEU A 81 23.00 1.07 -1.07
CA LEU A 81 22.50 1.73 0.13
C LEU A 81 21.05 2.21 -0.04
N ILE A 82 20.17 1.33 -0.52
CA ILE A 82 18.74 1.65 -0.60
C ILE A 82 18.19 1.78 0.81
N HIS A 83 17.49 2.87 1.08
CA HIS A 83 16.74 3.07 2.32
C HIS A 83 15.23 3.11 2.01
N GLU A 84 14.46 2.35 2.74
CA GLU A 84 13.01 2.26 2.59
C GLU A 84 12.33 2.36 3.94
N ILE A 85 11.37 3.28 4.04
CA ILE A 85 10.46 3.41 5.18
C ILE A 85 9.05 3.08 4.70
N THR A 86 8.48 1.99 5.20
CA THR A 86 7.10 1.60 4.93
C THR A 86 6.24 1.83 6.17
N ILE A 87 5.18 2.62 6.04
CA ILE A 87 4.24 2.92 7.13
C ILE A 87 2.88 2.38 6.73
N GLN A 88 2.40 1.35 7.45
CA GLN A 88 1.10 0.75 7.23
C GLN A 88 0.15 1.11 8.36
N PHE A 89 -1.09 1.50 8.04
CA PHE A 89 -2.08 1.92 9.02
C PHE A 89 -3.50 1.49 8.62
N SER A 90 -4.34 1.32 9.64
CA SER A 90 -5.71 0.84 9.43
C SER A 90 -6.56 1.86 8.65
N PRO A 91 -7.37 1.43 7.67
CA PRO A 91 -8.40 2.27 7.06
C PRO A 91 -9.37 2.90 8.07
N ASN A 92 -9.51 2.28 9.23
CA ASN A 92 -10.39 2.72 10.31
C ASN A 92 -9.70 3.58 11.38
N LEU A 93 -8.40 3.89 11.22
CA LEU A 93 -7.60 4.63 12.20
C LEU A 93 -8.28 5.91 12.69
N PHE A 94 -8.85 6.68 11.77
CA PHE A 94 -9.52 7.95 12.11
C PHE A 94 -11.00 7.79 12.49
N GLY A 95 -11.58 6.61 12.27
CA GLY A 95 -13.02 6.43 12.34
C GLY A 95 -13.77 7.35 11.37
N LYS A 96 -15.01 7.02 11.05
CA LYS A 96 -15.80 7.82 10.09
C LYS A 96 -16.03 9.26 10.57
N ASN A 97 -16.32 9.44 11.85
CA ASN A 97 -16.68 10.74 12.39
C ASN A 97 -15.55 11.78 12.36
N LEU A 98 -14.28 11.36 12.46
CA LEU A 98 -13.14 12.28 12.46
C LEU A 98 -12.81 12.75 11.05
N LEU A 99 -12.78 11.86 10.07
CA LEU A 99 -12.53 12.23 8.66
C LEU A 99 -13.64 13.11 8.05
N GLU A 100 -14.85 13.08 8.61
CA GLU A 100 -15.96 13.96 8.18
C GLU A 100 -15.83 15.40 8.72
N LYS A 101 -14.91 15.66 9.66
CA LYS A 101 -14.70 17.03 10.17
C LYS A 101 -13.99 17.89 9.13
N ASN A 102 -14.37 19.18 9.11
CA ASN A 102 -13.82 20.13 8.15
C ASN A 102 -12.29 20.22 8.15
N GLN A 103 -11.67 20.07 9.31
CA GLN A 103 -10.21 20.10 9.46
C GLN A 103 -9.49 18.89 8.83
N PHE A 104 -10.21 17.79 8.59
CA PHE A 104 -9.70 16.57 7.96
C PHE A 104 -10.08 16.46 6.47
N ASN A 105 -10.76 17.46 5.90
CA ASN A 105 -11.26 17.38 4.54
C ASN A 105 -10.16 17.17 3.48
N SER A 106 -8.99 17.81 3.64
CA SER A 106 -7.84 17.60 2.74
C SER A 106 -7.30 16.17 2.85
N ILE A 107 -7.10 15.67 4.08
CA ILE A 107 -6.64 14.29 4.33
C ILE A 107 -7.63 13.28 3.74
N ARG A 108 -8.93 13.45 3.98
CA ARG A 108 -9.97 12.57 3.42
C ARG A 108 -9.91 12.51 1.90
N LYS A 109 -9.84 13.66 1.23
CA LYS A 109 -9.75 13.74 -0.24
C LYS A 109 -8.48 13.08 -0.78
N MET A 110 -7.36 13.25 -0.10
CA MET A 110 -6.09 12.58 -0.45
C MET A 110 -6.23 11.06 -0.34
N LEU A 111 -6.77 10.56 0.79
CA LEU A 111 -6.99 9.12 0.99
C LEU A 111 -7.94 8.53 -0.06
N GLU A 112 -9.00 9.25 -0.45
CA GLU A 112 -9.91 8.85 -1.53
C GLU A 112 -9.18 8.76 -2.88
N LYS A 113 -8.29 9.70 -3.20
CA LYS A 113 -7.49 9.68 -4.44
C LYS A 113 -6.45 8.57 -4.45
N ALA A 114 -5.86 8.28 -3.30
CA ALA A 114 -4.84 7.25 -3.12
C ALA A 114 -5.39 5.81 -3.29
N GLN A 115 -6.69 5.63 -3.49
CA GLN A 115 -7.25 4.33 -3.91
C GLN A 115 -6.67 3.83 -5.25
N CYS A 116 -6.22 4.74 -6.10
CA CYS A 116 -5.48 4.44 -7.32
C CYS A 116 -3.95 4.49 -7.13
N GLY A 117 -3.47 4.64 -5.90
CA GLY A 117 -2.08 5.00 -5.63
C GLY A 117 -1.76 6.42 -6.09
N ILE A 118 -1.05 7.19 -5.28
CA ILE A 118 -0.54 8.52 -5.62
C ILE A 118 0.94 8.63 -5.29
N SER A 119 1.71 9.23 -6.20
CA SER A 119 3.12 9.55 -6.00
C SER A 119 3.28 11.05 -5.82
N PHE A 120 4.08 11.44 -4.83
CA PHE A 120 4.29 12.83 -4.45
C PHE A 120 5.53 13.43 -5.13
N PRO A 121 5.52 14.74 -5.46
CA PRO A 121 6.67 15.40 -6.02
C PRO A 121 7.79 15.60 -4.99
N MET A 122 9.02 15.84 -5.47
CA MET A 122 10.18 16.07 -4.61
C MET A 122 9.99 17.19 -3.59
N SER A 123 9.25 18.24 -3.94
CA SER A 123 8.89 19.34 -3.02
C SER A 123 8.15 18.86 -1.77
N SER A 124 7.24 17.90 -1.93
CA SER A 124 6.49 17.31 -0.81
C SER A 124 7.37 16.36 0.00
N ILE A 125 8.22 15.57 -0.67
CA ILE A 125 9.18 14.70 0.00
C ILE A 125 10.08 15.51 0.93
N LEU A 126 10.65 16.61 0.45
CA LEU A 126 11.53 17.48 1.25
C LEU A 126 10.82 18.09 2.47
N LYS A 127 9.53 18.41 2.36
CA LYS A 127 8.75 18.93 3.49
C LYS A 127 8.60 17.91 4.61
N VAL A 128 8.38 16.64 4.28
CA VAL A 128 8.07 15.58 5.25
C VAL A 128 9.27 14.72 5.62
N TYR A 129 10.40 14.85 4.93
CA TYR A 129 11.60 14.01 5.11
C TYR A 129 12.02 13.92 6.58
N HIS A 130 12.21 15.07 7.23
CA HIS A 130 12.64 15.13 8.64
C HIS A 130 11.59 14.53 9.60
N LEU A 131 10.31 14.54 9.23
CA LEU A 131 9.24 13.92 10.01
C LEU A 131 9.24 12.41 9.85
N LEU A 132 9.57 11.89 8.65
CA LEU A 132 9.71 10.45 8.40
C LEU A 132 10.86 9.88 9.22
N GLU A 133 12.04 10.51 9.19
CA GLU A 133 13.20 10.10 10.00
C GLU A 133 12.89 10.12 11.51
N LYS A 134 12.21 11.17 11.95
CA LYS A 134 11.81 11.31 13.36
C LYS A 134 10.76 10.27 13.75
N LEU A 135 9.84 9.95 12.87
CA LEU A 135 8.80 8.96 13.10
C LEU A 135 9.41 7.57 13.39
N VAL A 136 10.41 7.16 12.60
CA VAL A 136 11.15 5.90 12.81
C VAL A 136 11.84 5.88 14.18
N SER A 137 12.47 6.98 14.58
CA SER A 137 13.21 7.04 15.85
C SER A 137 12.32 7.11 17.10
N GLU A 138 11.06 7.54 16.95
CA GLU A 138 10.11 7.78 18.05
C GLU A 138 8.85 6.89 17.99
N GLU A 139 8.89 5.78 17.27
CA GLU A 139 7.75 4.95 16.88
C GLU A 139 6.73 4.67 18.01
N GLN A 140 7.21 4.46 19.24
CA GLN A 140 6.36 4.12 20.38
C GLN A 140 5.87 5.35 21.18
N SER A 141 6.18 6.56 20.75
CA SER A 141 5.80 7.78 21.47
C SER A 141 4.49 8.37 20.98
N PHE A 142 3.80 9.12 21.85
CA PHE A 142 2.67 9.94 21.44
C PHE A 142 3.05 10.94 20.34
N TYR A 143 4.28 11.46 20.39
CA TYR A 143 4.78 12.39 19.38
C TYR A 143 4.94 11.74 18.00
N ALA A 144 5.17 10.43 17.92
CA ALA A 144 5.14 9.72 16.64
C ALA A 144 3.76 9.82 15.97
N VAL A 145 2.68 9.72 16.74
CA VAL A 145 1.31 9.91 16.21
C VAL A 145 1.12 11.34 15.69
N ILE A 146 1.61 12.35 16.42
CA ILE A 146 1.53 13.75 15.98
C ILE A 146 2.37 13.97 14.70
N ASN A 147 3.57 13.42 14.63
CA ASN A 147 4.42 13.49 13.44
C ASN A 147 3.75 12.82 12.24
N PHE A 148 3.15 11.65 12.43
CA PHE A 148 2.43 10.94 11.38
C PHE A 148 1.21 11.75 10.87
N LEU A 149 0.41 12.31 11.76
CA LEU A 149 -0.71 13.19 11.39
C LEU A 149 -0.23 14.44 10.65
N THR A 150 0.91 15.00 11.05
CA THR A 150 1.52 16.14 10.37
C THR A 150 1.99 15.75 8.97
N ILE A 151 2.63 14.60 8.79
CA ILE A 151 3.00 14.06 7.48
C ILE A 151 1.76 13.96 6.58
N LEU A 152 0.69 13.33 7.06
CA LEU A 152 -0.54 13.18 6.28
C LEU A 152 -1.15 14.53 5.91
N TYR A 153 -1.12 15.50 6.82
CA TYR A 153 -1.63 16.85 6.54
C TYR A 153 -0.77 17.56 5.49
N GLU A 154 0.56 17.61 5.66
CA GLU A 154 1.48 18.26 4.70
C GLU A 154 1.36 17.65 3.29
N LEU A 155 1.19 16.34 3.20
CA LEU A 155 0.95 15.67 1.93
C LEU A 155 -0.44 15.95 1.36
N SER A 156 -1.45 16.14 2.21
CA SER A 156 -2.84 16.34 1.79
C SER A 156 -3.12 17.70 1.16
N VAL A 157 -2.25 18.68 1.38
CA VAL A 157 -2.36 20.03 0.78
C VAL A 157 -1.56 20.16 -0.50
N GLU A 158 -0.85 19.12 -0.93
CA GLU A 158 -0.16 19.07 -2.22
C GLU A 158 -1.17 18.85 -3.35
N GLU A 159 -1.05 19.64 -4.42
CA GLU A 159 -1.93 19.54 -5.59
C GLU A 159 -1.25 18.82 -6.79
N ASN A 160 0.09 18.78 -6.79
CA ASN A 160 0.89 18.27 -7.92
C ASN A 160 1.29 16.79 -7.77
N TYR A 161 0.53 16.00 -7.00
CA TYR A 161 0.75 14.56 -6.94
C TYR A 161 0.30 13.88 -8.25
N LYS A 162 0.92 12.75 -8.56
CA LYS A 162 0.60 11.91 -9.71
C LYS A 162 -0.27 10.74 -9.28
N VAL A 163 -1.46 10.59 -9.89
CA VAL A 163 -2.28 9.38 -9.75
C VAL A 163 -1.65 8.27 -10.59
N LEU A 164 -1.51 7.07 -10.03
CA LEU A 164 -0.78 5.95 -10.63
C LEU A 164 -1.69 5.04 -11.43
N ALA A 165 -2.49 4.21 -10.79
CA ALA A 165 -3.37 3.29 -11.48
C ALA A 165 -4.56 4.01 -12.16
N SER A 166 -5.03 3.49 -13.28
CA SER A 166 -6.23 4.01 -13.93
C SER A 166 -7.47 3.76 -13.07
N SER A 167 -8.45 4.67 -13.18
CA SER A 167 -9.73 4.52 -12.46
C SER A 167 -10.54 3.29 -12.93
N SER A 168 -10.30 2.81 -14.13
CA SER A 168 -10.87 1.57 -14.64
C SER A 168 -10.25 0.35 -13.94
N PHE A 169 -8.95 0.35 -13.70
CA PHE A 169 -8.27 -0.71 -12.97
C PHE A 169 -8.76 -0.78 -11.51
N ALA A 170 -8.82 0.37 -10.82
CA ALA A 170 -9.32 0.44 -9.46
C ALA A 170 -10.79 0.01 -9.31
N LYS A 171 -11.64 0.28 -10.33
CA LYS A 171 -13.05 -0.19 -10.36
C LYS A 171 -13.18 -1.67 -10.69
N ILE A 172 -12.27 -2.25 -11.46
CA ILE A 172 -12.26 -3.69 -11.75
C ILE A 172 -12.05 -4.48 -10.45
N THR A 173 -11.26 -3.97 -9.52
CA THR A 173 -11.08 -4.59 -8.20
C THR A 173 -12.37 -4.53 -7.34
N ASP A 174 -13.24 -3.54 -7.54
CA ASP A 174 -14.54 -3.45 -6.85
C ASP A 174 -15.65 -4.31 -7.50
N ILE A 175 -15.56 -4.61 -8.80
CA ILE A 175 -16.58 -5.34 -9.57
C ILE A 175 -16.43 -6.87 -9.45
N HIS A 176 -15.39 -7.37 -8.82
CA HIS A 176 -15.11 -8.80 -8.79
C HIS A 176 -16.01 -9.61 -7.85
N SER A 177 -17.26 -9.85 -8.31
CA SER A 177 -17.97 -11.09 -7.97
C SER A 177 -17.16 -12.34 -8.43
N GLU A 178 -16.39 -12.25 -9.51
CA GLU A 178 -15.39 -13.24 -9.92
C GLU A 178 -14.22 -13.30 -8.92
N SER A 179 -13.71 -12.18 -8.42
CA SER A 179 -12.70 -12.14 -7.38
C SER A 179 -13.14 -12.84 -6.10
N ARG A 180 -14.41 -12.71 -5.69
CA ARG A 180 -14.93 -13.46 -4.52
C ARG A 180 -14.91 -14.96 -4.72
N ARG A 181 -15.14 -15.44 -5.94
CA ARG A 181 -15.07 -16.87 -6.27
C ARG A 181 -13.63 -17.35 -6.27
N ILE A 182 -12.73 -16.62 -6.93
CA ILE A 182 -11.28 -16.91 -6.93
C ILE A 182 -10.73 -16.86 -5.52
N GLN A 183 -11.09 -15.87 -4.72
CA GLN A 183 -10.66 -15.73 -3.33
C GLN A 183 -11.16 -16.88 -2.44
N LYS A 184 -12.42 -17.32 -2.61
CA LYS A 184 -12.94 -18.51 -1.93
C LYS A 184 -12.13 -19.77 -2.29
N VAL A 185 -11.79 -19.94 -3.57
CA VAL A 185 -10.98 -21.06 -4.04
C VAL A 185 -9.56 -21.00 -3.45
N GLN A 186 -8.92 -19.82 -3.48
CA GLN A 186 -7.58 -19.62 -2.92
C GLN A 186 -7.56 -19.89 -1.40
N ASN A 187 -8.51 -19.34 -0.65
CA ASN A 187 -8.62 -19.59 0.78
C ASN A 187 -8.82 -21.07 1.08
N TYR A 188 -9.69 -21.74 0.34
CA TYR A 188 -9.92 -23.18 0.50
C TYR A 188 -8.65 -23.99 0.23
N ILE A 189 -7.89 -23.64 -0.81
CA ILE A 189 -6.61 -24.27 -1.15
C ILE A 189 -5.58 -24.00 -0.03
N ASN A 190 -5.45 -22.75 0.43
CA ASN A 190 -4.49 -22.37 1.46
C ASN A 190 -4.76 -23.04 2.81
N GLU A 191 -6.04 -23.27 3.16
CA GLU A 191 -6.41 -23.97 4.39
C GLU A 191 -6.19 -25.49 4.30
N ARG A 192 -6.14 -26.04 3.09
CA ARG A 192 -6.17 -27.51 2.86
C ARG A 192 -5.14 -28.02 1.89
N TYR A 193 -4.09 -27.25 1.57
CA TYR A 193 -3.06 -27.62 0.60
C TYR A 193 -2.33 -28.95 0.92
N GLN A 194 -2.42 -29.42 2.17
CA GLN A 194 -1.87 -30.72 2.60
C GLN A 194 -2.84 -31.89 2.36
N GLN A 195 -4.04 -31.63 1.87
CA GLN A 195 -5.07 -32.63 1.58
C GLN A 195 -5.25 -32.81 0.07
N ASP A 196 -5.86 -33.91 -0.35
CA ASP A 196 -6.23 -34.13 -1.75
C ASP A 196 -7.40 -33.22 -2.13
N ILE A 197 -7.12 -32.16 -2.90
CA ILE A 197 -8.11 -31.17 -3.34
C ILE A 197 -8.51 -31.49 -4.78
N ARG A 198 -9.80 -31.76 -4.97
CA ARG A 198 -10.34 -32.10 -6.30
C ARG A 198 -11.04 -30.91 -6.96
N LEU A 199 -10.93 -30.81 -8.28
CA LEU A 199 -11.55 -29.75 -9.09
C LEU A 199 -13.07 -29.62 -8.82
N ASN A 200 -13.77 -30.74 -8.66
CA ASN A 200 -15.21 -30.76 -8.37
C ASN A 200 -15.56 -30.06 -7.05
N GLN A 201 -14.74 -30.21 -6.02
CA GLN A 201 -14.94 -29.55 -4.73
C GLN A 201 -14.78 -28.03 -4.86
N LEU A 202 -13.81 -27.58 -5.66
CA LEU A 202 -13.60 -26.16 -5.92
C LEU A 202 -14.74 -25.57 -6.75
N ALA A 203 -15.21 -26.29 -7.75
CA ALA A 203 -16.34 -25.89 -8.58
C ALA A 203 -17.64 -25.76 -7.75
N GLU A 204 -17.92 -26.73 -6.90
CA GLU A 204 -19.08 -26.70 -5.98
C GLU A 204 -18.99 -25.53 -5.00
N LEU A 205 -17.81 -25.26 -4.42
CA LEU A 205 -17.55 -24.16 -3.48
C LEU A 205 -17.92 -22.79 -4.07
N VAL A 206 -17.76 -22.61 -5.38
CA VAL A 206 -18.03 -21.34 -6.07
C VAL A 206 -19.27 -21.38 -6.96
N GLY A 207 -20.02 -22.48 -6.94
CA GLY A 207 -21.26 -22.65 -7.72
C GLY A 207 -21.03 -22.66 -9.23
N MET A 208 -19.95 -23.29 -9.69
CA MET A 208 -19.58 -23.42 -11.11
C MET A 208 -19.56 -24.88 -11.53
N ALA A 209 -19.68 -25.13 -12.83
CA ALA A 209 -19.44 -26.48 -13.39
C ALA A 209 -17.92 -26.75 -13.47
N PRO A 210 -17.44 -27.98 -13.23
CA PRO A 210 -16.00 -28.31 -13.29
C PRO A 210 -15.35 -28.09 -14.66
N SER A 211 -16.15 -27.96 -15.70
CA SER A 211 -15.73 -27.74 -17.09
C SER A 211 -15.92 -26.31 -17.59
N ALA A 212 -16.23 -25.38 -16.69
CA ALA A 212 -16.47 -23.97 -17.05
C ALA A 212 -15.18 -23.16 -17.06
#